data_8572dbfc2a9a3953def5781036b14e05
#
_entry.id   8572dbfc2a9a3953def5781036b14e05
#
_cell.length_a   1.000
_cell.length_b   1.000
_cell.length_c   1.000
_cell.angle_alpha   90.00
_cell.angle_beta   90.00
_cell.angle_gamma   90.00
#
_symmetry.space_group_name_H-M   'P 1'
#
loop_
_entity.id
_entity.type
_entity.pdbx_description
1 polymer ?
#
loop_
_entity_poly.entity_id
_entity_poly.type
_entity_poly.pdbx_seq_one_letter_code
_entity_poly.pdbx_strand_id
1 'polypeptide(L)'
;KLIVLMFFAILGMFGFNSTFKNQTFEGIYDDYNAMLVNMTSNPHKVSYFKPVRGTFFQNQRVKSAMQPTHPKVRAYAVENSTRYFHDEYYRKFGKVTRYFSLFKHIRLNWKYVNDPLGMDYYSPPTESMGLMAGDCDDYAILMASSIMSIGGEARVVISPSHMYTEVKVGTVEDLDKISYAVRTLFPDEVAGGKIHFHETGGDLWINFDYTAAYP
;
A
#
# COMPACT_ATOMS: atom_id res chain seq x y z
N LYS A 1 33.69 -6.43 0.48
CA LYS A 1 33.51 -5.99 1.88
C LYS A 1 33.37 -4.47 2.01
N LEU A 2 34.14 -3.65 1.26
CA LEU A 2 34.09 -2.18 1.32
C LEU A 2 32.79 -1.62 0.72
N ILE A 3 32.29 -2.20 -0.37
CA ILE A 3 31.05 -1.78 -1.06
C ILE A 3 29.83 -2.05 -0.16
N VAL A 4 29.81 -3.15 0.56
CA VAL A 4 28.75 -3.48 1.53
C VAL A 4 28.75 -2.51 2.70
N LEU A 5 29.93 -2.13 3.20
CA LEU A 5 30.08 -1.12 4.27
C LEU A 5 29.63 0.27 3.79
N MET A 6 29.94 0.67 2.55
CA MET A 6 29.45 1.94 1.97
C MET A 6 27.94 1.94 1.78
N PHE A 7 27.35 0.83 1.38
CA PHE A 7 25.90 0.69 1.25
C PHE A 7 25.18 0.87 2.60
N PHE A 8 25.72 0.26 3.66
CA PHE A 8 25.20 0.43 5.00
C PHE A 8 25.43 1.85 5.59
N ALA A 9 26.54 2.50 5.22
CA ALA A 9 26.80 3.89 5.62
C ALA A 9 25.84 4.88 4.94
N ILE A 10 25.49 4.65 3.68
CA ILE A 10 24.53 5.46 2.93
C ILE A 10 23.11 5.27 3.48
N LEU A 11 22.71 4.04 3.84
CA LEU A 11 21.45 3.77 4.53
C LEU A 11 21.37 4.43 5.91
N GLY A 12 22.49 4.54 6.62
CA GLY A 12 22.57 5.25 7.90
C GLY A 12 22.53 6.77 7.79
N MET A 13 22.93 7.36 6.64
CA MET A 13 22.91 8.81 6.39
C MET A 13 21.55 9.35 5.91
N PHE A 14 20.76 8.53 5.24
CA PHE A 14 19.38 8.89 4.89
C PHE A 14 18.45 8.46 6.04
N GLY A 15 18.41 9.30 7.05
CA GLY A 15 17.69 9.20 8.30
C GLY A 15 16.63 8.11 8.39
N PHE A 16 16.78 7.25 9.38
CA PHE A 16 15.78 6.29 9.81
C PHE A 16 14.44 7.00 10.00
N ASN A 17 13.59 6.92 8.98
CA ASN A 17 12.22 7.38 9.11
C ASN A 17 11.52 6.44 10.10
N SER A 18 10.57 6.95 10.85
CA SER A 18 9.89 6.26 11.95
C SER A 18 9.30 4.87 11.59
N THR A 19 9.18 4.57 10.30
CA THR A 19 8.75 3.27 9.76
C THR A 19 9.72 2.12 10.07
N PHE A 20 11.01 2.42 10.29
CA PHE A 20 12.05 1.40 10.54
C PHE A 20 12.32 1.12 12.03
N LYS A 21 11.62 1.79 12.93
CA LYS A 21 11.91 1.69 14.39
C LYS A 21 11.83 0.27 14.98
N ASN A 22 11.17 -0.67 14.31
CA ASN A 22 10.94 -2.02 14.82
C ASN A 22 11.50 -3.14 13.92
N GLN A 23 12.30 -2.80 12.89
CA GLN A 23 12.88 -3.81 12.02
C GLN A 23 14.34 -4.07 12.37
N THR A 24 14.70 -5.34 12.57
CA THR A 24 16.11 -5.78 12.68
C THR A 24 16.69 -5.88 11.26
N PHE A 25 18.02 -5.67 11.12
CA PHE A 25 18.73 -5.88 9.86
C PHE A 25 18.53 -7.31 9.30
N GLU A 26 18.44 -8.29 10.17
CA GLU A 26 18.15 -9.68 9.82
C GLU A 26 16.77 -9.83 9.17
N GLY A 27 15.74 -9.21 9.74
CA GLY A 27 14.40 -9.25 9.17
C GLY A 27 14.31 -8.58 7.79
N ILE A 28 15.02 -7.46 7.57
CA ILE A 28 15.08 -6.80 6.25
C ILE A 28 15.79 -7.69 5.22
N TYR A 29 16.85 -8.38 5.63
CA TYR A 29 17.61 -9.28 4.75
C TYR A 29 16.79 -10.51 4.37
N ASP A 30 16.06 -11.08 5.31
CA ASP A 30 15.20 -12.25 5.08
C ASP A 30 14.03 -11.90 4.16
N ASP A 31 13.41 -10.74 4.34
CA ASP A 31 12.34 -10.25 3.47
C ASP A 31 12.84 -10.02 2.02
N TYR A 32 14.01 -9.42 1.88
CA TYR A 32 14.65 -9.23 0.57
C TYR A 32 14.97 -10.56 -0.12
N ASN A 33 15.50 -11.53 0.62
CA ASN A 33 15.76 -12.87 0.08
C ASN A 33 14.47 -13.60 -0.30
N ALA A 34 13.41 -13.50 0.50
CA ALA A 34 12.12 -14.08 0.17
C ALA A 34 11.53 -13.48 -1.12
N MET A 35 11.67 -12.15 -1.29
CA MET A 35 11.27 -11.45 -2.51
C MET A 35 12.09 -11.92 -3.72
N LEU A 36 13.41 -12.04 -3.59
CA LEU A 36 14.29 -12.57 -4.65
C LEU A 36 13.89 -13.99 -5.07
N VAL A 37 13.57 -14.86 -4.10
CA VAL A 37 13.15 -16.24 -4.38
C VAL A 37 11.84 -16.23 -5.16
N ASN A 38 10.87 -15.40 -4.78
CA ASN A 38 9.62 -15.27 -5.53
C ASN A 38 9.83 -14.76 -6.96
N MET A 39 10.66 -13.76 -7.14
CA MET A 39 11.01 -13.23 -8.47
C MET A 39 11.66 -14.30 -9.34
N THR A 40 12.63 -15.05 -8.82
CA THR A 40 13.33 -16.12 -9.57
C THR A 40 12.42 -17.31 -9.87
N SER A 41 11.44 -17.58 -9.01
CA SER A 41 10.44 -18.63 -9.22
C SER A 41 9.39 -18.25 -10.27
N ASN A 42 9.23 -16.96 -10.57
CA ASN A 42 8.26 -16.43 -11.52
C ASN A 42 8.92 -15.47 -12.55
N PRO A 43 9.94 -15.90 -13.29
CA PRO A 43 10.74 -15.01 -14.13
C PRO A 43 9.93 -14.34 -15.26
N HIS A 44 8.80 -14.92 -15.65
CA HIS A 44 7.90 -14.36 -16.66
C HIS A 44 7.14 -13.11 -16.16
N LYS A 45 7.10 -12.87 -14.86
CA LYS A 45 6.48 -11.67 -14.26
C LYS A 45 7.47 -10.52 -14.05
N VAL A 46 8.77 -10.81 -14.18
CA VAL A 46 9.86 -9.84 -13.94
C VAL A 46 10.23 -9.16 -15.25
N SER A 47 10.34 -7.86 -15.24
CA SER A 47 10.89 -7.07 -16.36
C SER A 47 12.35 -6.73 -16.09
N TYR A 48 13.25 -7.28 -16.88
CA TYR A 48 14.70 -6.98 -16.81
C TYR A 48 15.09 -5.66 -17.48
N PHE A 49 14.17 -5.07 -18.23
CA PHE A 49 14.36 -3.76 -18.84
C PHE A 49 13.39 -2.79 -18.19
N LYS A 50 13.91 -1.70 -17.61
CA LYS A 50 13.02 -0.59 -17.26
C LYS A 50 12.33 -0.16 -18.57
N PRO A 51 11.02 -0.38 -18.71
CA PRO A 51 10.34 0.12 -19.89
C PRO A 51 10.58 1.61 -19.96
N VAL A 52 10.79 2.13 -21.16
CA VAL A 52 10.72 3.58 -21.40
C VAL A 52 9.41 4.01 -20.74
N ARG A 53 9.50 4.84 -19.70
CA ARG A 53 8.36 5.21 -18.83
C ARG A 53 7.24 5.80 -19.69
N GLY A 54 6.31 4.95 -20.07
CA GLY A 54 5.08 5.34 -20.73
C GLY A 54 3.93 4.86 -19.86
N THR A 55 3.10 5.76 -19.41
CA THR A 55 1.91 5.51 -18.56
C THR A 55 1.05 4.35 -19.07
N PHE A 56 1.02 4.11 -20.38
CA PHE A 56 0.27 3.00 -20.98
C PHE A 56 0.81 1.61 -20.57
N PHE A 57 2.12 1.39 -20.62
CA PHE A 57 2.71 0.09 -20.27
C PHE A 57 2.63 -0.16 -18.75
N GLN A 58 2.83 0.85 -17.94
CA GLN A 58 2.66 0.75 -16.49
C GLN A 58 1.21 0.40 -16.13
N ASN A 59 0.23 1.05 -16.75
CA ASN A 59 -1.19 0.74 -16.56
C ASN A 59 -1.52 -0.72 -16.88
N GLN A 60 -0.97 -1.29 -17.97
CA GLN A 60 -1.20 -2.69 -18.32
C GLN A 60 -0.59 -3.65 -17.30
N ARG A 61 0.61 -3.35 -16.79
CA ARG A 61 1.29 -4.18 -15.78
C ARG A 61 0.53 -4.17 -14.46
N VAL A 62 0.15 -2.98 -13.97
CA VAL A 62 -0.69 -2.84 -12.77
C VAL A 62 -1.98 -3.64 -12.92
N LYS A 63 -2.71 -3.48 -14.02
CA LYS A 63 -3.95 -4.23 -14.28
C LYS A 63 -3.73 -5.74 -14.30
N SER A 64 -2.62 -6.21 -14.86
CA SER A 64 -2.29 -7.64 -14.95
C SER A 64 -1.93 -8.22 -13.59
N ALA A 65 -1.31 -7.43 -12.71
CA ALA A 65 -0.95 -7.84 -11.36
C ALA A 65 -2.14 -7.82 -10.39
N MET A 66 -3.11 -6.92 -10.59
CA MET A 66 -4.28 -6.80 -9.71
C MET A 66 -5.14 -8.07 -9.69
N GLN A 67 -5.57 -8.48 -8.49
CA GLN A 67 -6.36 -9.70 -8.29
C GLN A 67 -7.58 -9.46 -7.38
N PRO A 68 -8.47 -8.49 -7.66
CA PRO A 68 -9.58 -8.14 -6.76
C PRO A 68 -10.63 -9.25 -6.60
N THR A 69 -10.72 -10.17 -7.55
CA THR A 69 -11.67 -11.29 -7.53
C THR A 69 -11.07 -12.60 -6.99
N HIS A 70 -9.76 -12.61 -6.66
CA HIS A 70 -9.09 -13.82 -6.18
C HIS A 70 -9.58 -14.20 -4.78
N PRO A 71 -9.99 -15.48 -4.52
CA PRO A 71 -10.59 -15.88 -3.24
C PRO A 71 -9.69 -15.62 -2.02
N LYS A 72 -8.37 -15.82 -2.14
CA LYS A 72 -7.43 -15.56 -1.06
C LYS A 72 -7.34 -14.06 -0.73
N VAL A 73 -7.35 -13.19 -1.74
CA VAL A 73 -7.34 -11.73 -1.56
C VAL A 73 -8.61 -11.28 -0.85
N ARG A 74 -9.77 -11.84 -1.27
CA ARG A 74 -11.04 -11.55 -0.60
C ARG A 74 -11.05 -12.03 0.85
N ALA A 75 -10.57 -13.25 1.13
CA ALA A 75 -10.51 -13.77 2.49
C ALA A 75 -9.63 -12.90 3.39
N TYR A 76 -8.44 -12.55 2.92
CA TYR A 76 -7.53 -11.62 3.59
C TYR A 76 -8.17 -10.25 3.86
N ALA A 77 -8.82 -9.68 2.85
CA ALA A 77 -9.44 -8.37 2.97
C ALA A 77 -10.64 -8.37 3.93
N VAL A 78 -11.48 -9.41 3.90
CA VAL A 78 -12.61 -9.57 4.82
C VAL A 78 -12.10 -9.68 6.27
N GLU A 79 -11.13 -10.54 6.54
CA GLU A 79 -10.54 -10.72 7.86
C GLU A 79 -10.00 -9.41 8.43
N ASN A 80 -9.20 -8.69 7.65
CA ASN A 80 -8.50 -7.49 8.13
C ASN A 80 -9.36 -6.22 8.06
N SER A 81 -10.48 -6.24 7.31
CA SER A 81 -11.43 -5.12 7.27
C SER A 81 -12.19 -4.90 8.58
N THR A 82 -12.20 -5.89 9.47
CA THR A 82 -12.86 -5.81 10.78
C THR A 82 -11.89 -5.94 11.95
N ARG A 83 -10.59 -5.96 11.68
CA ARG A 83 -9.55 -6.17 12.70
C ARG A 83 -9.41 -4.98 13.65
N TYR A 84 -9.58 -3.76 13.12
CA TYR A 84 -9.56 -2.50 13.85
C TYR A 84 -10.94 -1.85 13.77
N PHE A 85 -11.23 -0.94 14.68
CA PHE A 85 -12.46 -0.13 14.63
C PHE A 85 -13.75 -0.97 14.62
N HIS A 86 -13.77 -2.09 15.34
CA HIS A 86 -14.91 -3.03 15.39
C HIS A 86 -15.98 -2.64 16.40
N ASP A 87 -15.72 -1.67 17.29
CA ASP A 87 -16.68 -1.22 18.29
C ASP A 87 -17.94 -0.62 17.65
N GLU A 88 -19.06 -0.77 18.33
CA GLU A 88 -20.35 -0.26 17.86
C GLU A 88 -20.33 1.25 17.62
N TYR A 89 -19.55 1.97 18.39
CA TYR A 89 -19.35 3.41 18.23
C TYR A 89 -18.90 3.80 16.83
N TYR A 90 -18.08 2.97 16.13
CA TYR A 90 -17.56 3.26 14.80
C TYR A 90 -18.51 2.90 13.67
N ARG A 91 -19.60 2.17 13.94
CA ARG A 91 -20.61 1.79 12.93
C ARG A 91 -21.23 2.99 12.22
N LYS A 92 -21.27 4.14 12.88
CA LYS A 92 -21.75 5.40 12.29
C LYS A 92 -21.00 5.85 11.04
N PHE A 93 -19.76 5.42 10.87
CA PHE A 93 -18.95 5.72 9.69
C PHE A 93 -19.19 4.75 8.52
N GLY A 94 -19.99 3.69 8.71
CA GLY A 94 -20.39 2.77 7.67
C GLY A 94 -19.24 2.00 7.04
N LYS A 95 -19.26 1.84 5.72
CA LYS A 95 -18.28 1.06 4.97
C LYS A 95 -16.85 1.60 5.06
N VAL A 96 -16.69 2.89 5.30
CA VAL A 96 -15.38 3.56 5.37
C VAL A 96 -14.52 2.98 6.52
N THR A 97 -15.14 2.60 7.64
CA THR A 97 -14.46 1.94 8.76
C THR A 97 -13.69 0.70 8.31
N ARG A 98 -14.28 -0.09 7.40
CA ARG A 98 -13.63 -1.30 6.86
C ARG A 98 -12.42 -0.97 5.99
N TYR A 99 -12.51 0.08 5.18
CA TYR A 99 -11.41 0.54 4.34
C TYR A 99 -10.25 1.04 5.21
N PHE A 100 -10.57 1.81 6.23
CA PHE A 100 -9.58 2.34 7.17
C PHE A 100 -8.94 1.24 8.04
N SER A 101 -9.69 0.19 8.38
CA SER A 101 -9.13 -0.99 9.06
C SER A 101 -8.12 -1.72 8.17
N LEU A 102 -8.43 -1.92 6.88
CA LEU A 102 -7.49 -2.48 5.91
C LEU A 102 -6.24 -1.62 5.74
N PHE A 103 -6.41 -0.31 5.57
CA PHE A 103 -5.29 0.62 5.49
C PHE A 103 -4.38 0.50 6.71
N LYS A 104 -4.95 0.57 7.93
CA LYS A 104 -4.19 0.45 9.17
C LYS A 104 -3.45 -0.88 9.25
N HIS A 105 -4.10 -1.98 8.89
CA HIS A 105 -3.49 -3.31 8.92
C HIS A 105 -2.33 -3.42 7.94
N ILE A 106 -2.55 -3.12 6.67
CA ILE A 106 -1.51 -3.25 5.64
C ILE A 106 -0.34 -2.33 5.96
N ARG A 107 -0.61 -1.04 6.28
CA ARG A 107 0.42 -0.07 6.60
C ARG A 107 1.30 -0.46 7.80
N LEU A 108 0.70 -0.96 8.88
CA LEU A 108 1.45 -1.33 10.10
C LEU A 108 2.33 -2.56 9.91
N ASN A 109 1.99 -3.43 8.96
CA ASN A 109 2.73 -4.67 8.71
C ASN A 109 3.61 -4.59 7.46
N TRP A 110 3.48 -3.54 6.64
CA TRP A 110 4.24 -3.39 5.41
C TRP A 110 5.68 -3.02 5.67
N LYS A 111 6.59 -3.71 4.98
CA LYS A 111 8.02 -3.43 4.97
C LYS A 111 8.40 -2.97 3.58
N TYR A 112 8.97 -1.77 3.49
CA TYR A 112 9.39 -1.23 2.21
C TYR A 112 10.69 -1.88 1.76
N VAL A 113 10.66 -2.56 0.62
CA VAL A 113 11.79 -3.22 -0.01
C VAL A 113 11.80 -2.83 -1.48
N ASN A 114 12.89 -2.19 -1.93
CA ASN A 114 13.02 -1.85 -3.35
C ASN A 114 13.24 -3.10 -4.18
N ASP A 115 12.76 -3.06 -5.41
CA ASP A 115 13.13 -4.02 -6.43
C ASP A 115 14.65 -4.11 -6.61
N PRO A 116 15.18 -5.28 -6.96
CA PRO A 116 16.59 -5.43 -7.29
C PRO A 116 16.98 -4.52 -8.44
N LEU A 117 18.21 -3.99 -8.41
CA LEU A 117 18.70 -3.05 -9.40
C LEU A 117 18.55 -3.59 -10.82
N GLY A 118 17.87 -2.83 -11.69
CA GLY A 118 17.63 -3.19 -13.08
C GLY A 118 16.41 -4.11 -13.33
N MET A 119 15.74 -4.53 -12.28
CA MET A 119 14.45 -5.23 -12.34
C MET A 119 13.32 -4.29 -11.90
N ASP A 120 12.12 -4.58 -12.36
CA ASP A 120 10.90 -3.83 -12.04
C ASP A 120 9.76 -4.86 -11.99
N TYR A 121 9.41 -5.29 -10.79
CA TYR A 121 8.49 -6.38 -10.51
C TYR A 121 7.21 -5.83 -9.89
N TYR A 122 6.07 -6.23 -10.41
CA TYR A 122 4.75 -5.88 -9.92
C TYR A 122 4.14 -7.11 -9.24
N SER A 123 4.33 -7.20 -7.94
CA SER A 123 3.90 -8.36 -7.16
C SER A 123 2.37 -8.49 -7.12
N PRO A 124 1.82 -9.65 -7.48
CA PRO A 124 0.38 -9.85 -7.31
C PRO A 124 0.02 -9.91 -5.82
N PRO A 125 -1.19 -9.45 -5.42
CA PRO A 125 -1.63 -9.43 -4.04
C PRO A 125 -1.47 -10.74 -3.28
N THR A 126 -1.60 -11.88 -3.98
CA THR A 126 -1.43 -13.22 -3.39
C THR A 126 -0.01 -13.52 -2.91
N GLU A 127 0.97 -12.79 -3.44
CA GLU A 127 2.37 -12.84 -2.99
C GLU A 127 2.60 -11.80 -1.89
N SER A 128 2.26 -10.53 -2.17
CA SER A 128 2.48 -9.42 -1.26
C SER A 128 1.83 -9.61 0.12
N MET A 129 0.60 -10.18 0.18
CA MET A 129 -0.06 -10.44 1.46
C MET A 129 0.62 -11.53 2.31
N GLY A 130 1.42 -12.39 1.69
CA GLY A 130 2.20 -13.41 2.41
C GLY A 130 3.52 -12.86 2.97
N LEU A 131 4.13 -11.92 2.25
CA LEU A 131 5.40 -11.32 2.63
C LEU A 131 5.22 -10.03 3.45
N MET A 132 4.15 -9.28 3.18
CA MET A 132 3.92 -7.92 3.68
C MET A 132 5.12 -7.02 3.42
N ALA A 133 5.74 -7.18 2.23
CA ALA A 133 6.93 -6.46 1.81
C ALA A 133 6.90 -6.21 0.30
N GLY A 134 7.52 -5.13 -0.14
CA GLY A 134 7.63 -4.68 -1.52
C GLY A 134 7.84 -3.18 -1.59
N ASP A 135 7.84 -2.62 -2.78
CA ASP A 135 7.95 -1.18 -2.96
C ASP A 135 6.57 -0.49 -3.11
N CYS A 136 6.54 0.69 -3.73
CA CYS A 136 5.32 1.50 -3.77
C CYS A 136 4.24 0.91 -4.68
N ASP A 137 4.61 0.23 -5.76
CA ASP A 137 3.63 -0.37 -6.68
C ASP A 137 3.03 -1.66 -6.11
N ASP A 138 3.81 -2.49 -5.44
CA ASP A 138 3.34 -3.68 -4.74
C ASP A 138 2.33 -3.33 -3.64
N TYR A 139 2.67 -2.30 -2.84
CA TYR A 139 1.75 -1.79 -1.82
C TYR A 139 0.44 -1.29 -2.44
N ALA A 140 0.54 -0.48 -3.50
CA ALA A 140 -0.64 0.08 -4.15
C ALA A 140 -1.53 -1.01 -4.78
N ILE A 141 -0.92 -2.02 -5.40
CA ILE A 141 -1.64 -3.16 -6.01
C ILE A 141 -2.34 -4.00 -4.93
N LEU A 142 -1.66 -4.31 -3.82
CA LEU A 142 -2.26 -5.02 -2.69
C LEU A 142 -3.43 -4.25 -2.08
N MET A 143 -3.22 -2.96 -1.81
CA MET A 143 -4.23 -2.09 -1.20
C MET A 143 -5.46 -1.97 -2.10
N ALA A 144 -5.29 -1.60 -3.36
CA ALA A 144 -6.40 -1.44 -4.30
C ALA A 144 -7.17 -2.75 -4.51
N SER A 145 -6.46 -3.86 -4.70
CA SER A 145 -7.10 -5.18 -4.87
C SER A 145 -7.89 -5.59 -3.62
N SER A 146 -7.36 -5.33 -2.43
CA SER A 146 -8.02 -5.64 -1.17
C SER A 146 -9.30 -4.82 -0.98
N ILE A 147 -9.27 -3.52 -1.23
CA ILE A 147 -10.44 -2.64 -1.17
C ILE A 147 -11.51 -3.08 -2.17
N MET A 148 -11.12 -3.33 -3.42
CA MET A 148 -12.06 -3.78 -4.46
C MET A 148 -12.67 -5.14 -4.14
N SER A 149 -11.91 -6.05 -3.53
CA SER A 149 -12.39 -7.40 -3.18
C SER A 149 -13.53 -7.41 -2.14
N ILE A 150 -13.65 -6.35 -1.33
CA ILE A 150 -14.74 -6.16 -0.36
C ILE A 150 -15.82 -5.18 -0.84
N GLY A 151 -15.82 -4.88 -2.14
CA GLY A 151 -16.83 -4.03 -2.78
C GLY A 151 -16.57 -2.54 -2.68
N GLY A 152 -15.34 -2.12 -2.40
CA GLY A 152 -14.91 -0.73 -2.50
C GLY A 152 -14.55 -0.35 -3.94
N GLU A 153 -14.51 0.95 -4.20
CA GLU A 153 -13.95 1.51 -5.43
C GLU A 153 -12.56 2.06 -5.11
N ALA A 154 -11.56 1.56 -5.84
CA ALA A 154 -10.17 1.99 -5.68
C ALA A 154 -9.51 2.19 -7.04
N ARG A 155 -8.53 3.08 -7.08
CA ARG A 155 -7.70 3.31 -8.25
C ARG A 155 -6.22 3.41 -7.84
N VAL A 156 -5.33 2.94 -8.70
CA VAL A 156 -3.90 3.14 -8.55
C VAL A 156 -3.51 4.40 -9.30
N VAL A 157 -2.90 5.32 -8.59
CA VAL A 157 -2.37 6.58 -9.14
C VAL A 157 -0.89 6.39 -9.42
N ILE A 158 -0.48 6.71 -10.64
CA ILE A 158 0.90 6.59 -11.10
C ILE A 158 1.47 7.99 -11.29
N SER A 159 2.48 8.33 -10.52
CA SER A 159 3.26 9.56 -10.67
C SER A 159 4.67 9.23 -11.22
N PRO A 160 5.48 10.23 -11.59
CA PRO A 160 6.81 9.98 -12.16
C PRO A 160 7.76 9.14 -11.30
N SER A 161 7.60 9.16 -9.98
CA SER A 161 8.51 8.49 -9.04
C SER A 161 7.80 7.68 -7.97
N HIS A 162 6.46 7.60 -8.00
CA HIS A 162 5.70 6.98 -6.93
C HIS A 162 4.37 6.43 -7.43
N MET A 163 3.93 5.33 -6.81
CA MET A 163 2.60 4.75 -6.99
C MET A 163 1.87 4.66 -5.66
N TYR A 164 0.58 4.97 -5.67
CA TYR A 164 -0.26 4.87 -4.48
C TYR A 164 -1.71 4.59 -4.83
N THR A 165 -2.48 4.20 -3.84
CA THR A 165 -3.91 3.91 -4.01
C THR A 165 -4.76 5.08 -3.56
N GLU A 166 -5.78 5.40 -4.31
CA GLU A 166 -6.90 6.23 -3.86
C GLU A 166 -8.17 5.41 -3.76
N VAL A 167 -8.93 5.66 -2.71
CA VAL A 167 -10.18 4.97 -2.41
C VAL A 167 -11.32 5.95 -2.39
N LYS A 168 -12.40 5.63 -3.13
CA LYS A 168 -13.63 6.40 -3.10
C LYS A 168 -14.36 6.16 -1.77
N VAL A 169 -14.57 7.22 -1.03
CA VAL A 169 -15.16 7.16 0.31
C VAL A 169 -16.57 7.77 0.38
N GLY A 170 -16.96 8.51 -0.61
CA GLY A 170 -18.27 9.18 -0.69
C GLY A 170 -18.32 10.20 -1.82
N THR A 171 -19.13 11.23 -1.62
CA THR A 171 -19.19 12.42 -2.47
C THR A 171 -18.52 13.60 -1.76
N VAL A 172 -18.35 14.71 -2.45
CA VAL A 172 -17.81 15.95 -1.87
C VAL A 172 -18.63 16.43 -0.67
N GLU A 173 -19.94 16.17 -0.68
CA GLU A 173 -20.84 16.49 0.42
C GLU A 173 -20.52 15.71 1.71
N ASP A 174 -19.86 14.55 1.59
CA ASP A 174 -19.43 13.72 2.72
C ASP A 174 -18.10 14.18 3.34
N LEU A 175 -17.42 15.20 2.82
CA LEU A 175 -16.06 15.58 3.22
C LEU A 175 -15.93 15.81 4.73
N ASP A 176 -16.86 16.54 5.35
CA ASP A 176 -16.81 16.81 6.80
C ASP A 176 -16.98 15.54 7.61
N LYS A 177 -17.90 14.66 7.19
CA LYS A 177 -18.15 13.37 7.82
C LYS A 177 -16.92 12.45 7.71
N ILE A 178 -16.29 12.41 6.54
CA ILE A 178 -15.09 11.61 6.31
C ILE A 178 -13.91 12.19 7.09
N SER A 179 -13.74 13.50 7.09
CA SER A 179 -12.71 14.18 7.89
C SER A 179 -12.86 13.89 9.38
N TYR A 180 -14.10 13.89 9.87
CA TYR A 180 -14.39 13.52 11.25
C TYR A 180 -14.09 12.02 11.51
N ALA A 181 -14.40 11.13 10.55
CA ALA A 181 -14.08 9.71 10.66
C ALA A 181 -12.56 9.48 10.76
N VAL A 182 -11.76 10.10 9.87
CA VAL A 182 -10.29 9.99 9.90
C VAL A 182 -9.75 10.45 11.24
N ARG A 183 -10.16 11.64 11.72
CA ARG A 183 -9.72 12.19 13.02
C ARG A 183 -10.11 11.33 14.22
N THR A 184 -11.24 10.65 14.12
CA THR A 184 -11.73 9.77 15.19
C THR A 184 -11.02 8.43 15.21
N LEU A 185 -10.70 7.87 14.04
CA LEU A 185 -10.11 6.54 13.90
C LEU A 185 -8.57 6.56 13.96
N PHE A 186 -7.96 7.72 13.73
CA PHE A 186 -6.52 7.93 13.73
C PHE A 186 -6.13 9.17 14.57
N PRO A 187 -6.55 9.26 15.85
CA PRO A 187 -6.40 10.48 16.64
C PRO A 187 -4.92 10.87 16.86
N ASP A 188 -4.09 9.88 17.11
CA ASP A 188 -2.66 10.10 17.39
C ASP A 188 -1.87 10.40 16.12
N GLU A 189 -2.22 9.72 15.02
CA GLU A 189 -1.55 9.88 13.74
C GLU A 189 -1.89 11.22 13.08
N VAL A 190 -3.14 11.66 13.17
CA VAL A 190 -3.59 12.92 12.53
C VAL A 190 -3.03 14.15 13.24
N ALA A 191 -3.01 14.18 14.59
CA ALA A 191 -2.43 15.23 15.43
C ALA A 191 -2.52 16.68 14.87
N GLY A 192 -3.67 17.05 14.28
CA GLY A 192 -3.88 18.36 13.65
C GLY A 192 -3.42 18.46 12.18
N GLY A 193 -2.96 17.37 11.59
CA GLY A 193 -2.58 17.29 10.17
C GLY A 193 -3.75 17.49 9.21
N LYS A 194 -3.41 17.70 7.93
CA LYS A 194 -4.37 17.86 6.83
C LYS A 194 -4.73 16.49 6.26
N ILE A 195 -6.00 16.31 5.94
CA ILE A 195 -6.48 15.15 5.21
C ILE A 195 -6.33 15.46 3.72
N HIS A 196 -5.65 14.58 3.00
CA HIS A 196 -5.42 14.72 1.56
C HIS A 196 -6.50 13.99 0.79
N PHE A 197 -7.20 14.69 -0.07
CA PHE A 197 -8.25 14.14 -0.91
C PHE A 197 -8.22 14.74 -2.31
N HIS A 198 -8.80 14.01 -3.25
CA HIS A 198 -9.12 14.49 -4.59
C HIS A 198 -10.60 14.42 -4.84
N GLU A 199 -11.10 15.42 -5.56
CA GLU A 199 -12.45 15.42 -6.12
C GLU A 199 -12.38 15.07 -7.59
N THR A 200 -13.24 14.15 -8.03
CA THR A 200 -13.36 13.80 -9.43
C THR A 200 -14.83 13.48 -9.76
N GLY A 201 -15.47 14.35 -10.53
CA GLY A 201 -16.86 14.16 -10.94
C GLY A 201 -17.87 14.13 -9.79
N GLY A 202 -17.59 14.87 -8.70
CA GLY A 202 -18.40 14.89 -7.49
C GLY A 202 -18.06 13.77 -6.49
N ASP A 203 -17.22 12.82 -6.86
CA ASP A 203 -16.76 11.75 -5.98
C ASP A 203 -15.56 12.20 -5.14
N LEU A 204 -15.54 11.78 -3.88
CA LEU A 204 -14.47 12.05 -2.93
C LEU A 204 -13.54 10.84 -2.85
N TRP A 205 -12.27 11.07 -3.17
CA TRP A 205 -11.19 10.07 -3.13
C TRP A 205 -10.17 10.43 -2.08
N ILE A 206 -9.78 9.47 -1.25
CA ILE A 206 -8.75 9.64 -0.22
C ILE A 206 -7.53 8.80 -0.54
N ASN A 207 -6.36 9.32 -0.20
CA ASN A 207 -5.07 8.70 -0.42
C ASN A 207 -4.79 7.61 0.62
N PHE A 208 -4.55 6.38 0.15
CA PHE A 208 -4.15 5.22 0.94
C PHE A 208 -2.70 4.84 0.62
N ASP A 209 -1.78 5.75 0.94
CA ASP A 209 -0.35 5.59 0.67
C ASP A 209 0.38 5.03 1.90
N TYR A 210 1.39 4.18 1.69
CA TYR A 210 2.22 3.65 2.77
C TYR A 210 3.04 4.73 3.49
N THR A 211 3.36 5.84 2.81
CA THR A 211 4.08 6.98 3.39
C THR A 211 3.22 7.81 4.34
N ALA A 212 1.90 7.68 4.23
CA ALA A 212 0.97 8.40 5.08
C ALA A 212 0.75 7.67 6.42
N ALA A 213 0.66 8.43 7.50
CA ALA A 213 0.34 7.88 8.82
C ALA A 213 -1.15 7.53 8.95
N TYR A 214 -2.00 8.22 8.18
CA TYR A 214 -3.46 8.09 8.12
C TYR A 214 -3.95 8.33 6.69
N PRO A 215 -5.15 7.86 6.33
CA PRO A 215 -5.76 8.14 5.04
C PRO A 215 -6.05 9.60 4.79
#